data_e5948f4f663321db81410fd1cddc1777
#
_entry.id   e5948f4f663321db81410fd1cddc1777
#
_cell.length_a   1.000
_cell.length_b   1.000
_cell.length_c   1.000
_cell.angle_alpha   90.00
_cell.angle_beta   90.00
_cell.angle_gamma   90.00
#
_symmetry.space_group_name_H-M   'P 1'
#
loop_
_entity.id
_entity.type
_entity.pdbx_description
1 polymer ?
#
loop_
_entity_poly.entity_id
_entity_poly.type
_entity_poly.pdbx_seq_one_letter_code
_entity_poly.pdbx_strand_id
1 'polypeptide(L)'
;MSVTFVYNGYMMKSKEKDMSAVHMEQAENIIDLVEELCTSLTNTMHSKWEHCKERGSYHTYSIGKKYIKVISMDSKDSEHGSVWGFINVGNKKFPIGSVLKAAGWNAPALNQPRGNILNGYIVDQSNMYGPHYLI
;
A
#
# COMPACT_ATOMS: atom_id res chain seq x y z
N MET A 1 10.57 3.08 13.23
CA MET A 1 10.38 3.45 12.75
C MET A 1 10.32 3.79 12.21
N SER A 2 10.19 3.92 11.94
CA SER A 2 10.04 4.39 11.32
C SER A 2 9.71 4.94 10.70
N VAL A 3 9.36 5.19 10.48
CA VAL A 3 8.98 5.77 9.74
C VAL A 3 8.97 6.73 9.71
N THR A 4 8.98 7.09 10.06
CA THR A 4 8.99 8.01 9.87
C THR A 4 9.56 8.58 9.31
N PHE A 5 10.01 8.64 8.97
CA PHE A 5 10.34 9.18 8.29
C PHE A 5 10.10 9.72 7.62
N VAL A 6 9.88 9.68 7.35
CA VAL A 6 9.65 10.06 6.58
C VAL A 6 8.99 10.80 6.35
N TYR A 7 8.62 10.71 6.29
CA TYR A 7 7.83 11.52 6.01
C TYR A 7 7.82 12.53 6.88
N ASN A 8 8.22 12.47 7.35
CA ASN A 8 8.36 13.31 7.93
C ASN A 8 8.57 14.41 7.45
N GLY A 9 9.11 14.32 6.85
CA GLY A 9 9.27 15.45 6.37
C GLY A 9 8.18 16.14 5.90
N TYR A 10 7.58 15.68 5.22
CA TYR A 10 6.68 16.29 4.61
C TYR A 10 5.65 16.79 5.41
N MET A 11 5.42 16.22 6.30
CA MET A 11 4.48 16.54 6.89
C MET A 11 4.61 17.64 7.59
N MET A 12 5.40 18.03 7.77
CA MET A 12 5.47 18.90 8.55
C MET A 12 5.18 20.13 8.24
N LYS A 13 4.91 20.46 7.57
CA LYS A 13 4.59 21.53 7.30
C LYS A 13 3.51 21.90 7.70
N SER A 14 3.09 21.65 8.14
CA SER A 14 2.10 21.81 8.55
C SER A 14 1.61 22.94 8.90
N LYS A 15 1.56 23.70 8.69
CA LYS A 15 1.13 24.73 9.00
C LYS A 15 -0.17 24.88 8.87
N GLU A 16 -0.73 24.21 8.45
CA GLU A 16 -1.92 24.29 8.23
C GLU A 16 -2.56 23.95 9.23
N LYS A 17 -3.21 24.19 9.79
CA LYS A 17 -3.63 24.00 10.79
C LYS A 17 -4.66 23.17 11.01
N ASP A 18 -5.81 23.38 11.25
CA ASP A 18 -6.85 22.61 11.66
C ASP A 18 -7.23 21.57 10.71
N MET A 19 -7.63 21.88 9.55
CA MET A 19 -7.95 20.91 8.58
C MET A 19 -6.78 20.08 8.28
N SER A 20 -5.60 20.65 8.28
CA SER A 20 -4.41 19.90 8.09
C SER A 20 -4.16 18.87 9.13
N ALA A 21 -4.47 19.16 10.36
CA ALA A 21 -4.27 18.20 11.43
C ALA A 21 -5.13 16.96 11.21
N VAL A 22 -6.38 17.15 10.78
CA VAL A 22 -7.27 16.03 10.51
C VAL A 22 -6.75 15.20 9.32
N HIS A 23 -6.31 15.87 8.27
CA HIS A 23 -5.79 15.16 7.11
C HIS A 23 -4.51 14.43 7.44
N MET A 24 -3.65 15.00 8.30
CA MET A 24 -2.43 14.33 8.68
C MET A 24 -2.71 13.10 9.53
N GLU A 25 -3.71 13.18 10.39
CA GLU A 25 -4.11 12.04 11.18
C GLU A 25 -4.57 10.90 10.28
N GLN A 26 -5.39 11.22 9.27
CA GLN A 26 -5.85 10.20 8.34
C GLN A 26 -4.70 9.62 7.54
N ALA A 27 -3.76 10.46 7.12
CA ALA A 27 -2.62 9.99 6.35
C ALA A 27 -1.76 9.04 7.17
N GLU A 28 -1.52 9.36 8.45
CA GLU A 28 -0.72 8.51 9.31
C GLU A 28 -1.42 7.17 9.54
N ASN A 29 -2.74 7.21 9.73
CA ASN A 29 -3.49 5.99 9.92
C ASN A 29 -3.42 5.10 8.67
N ILE A 30 -3.52 5.70 7.49
CA ILE A 30 -3.43 4.93 6.25
C ILE A 30 -2.04 4.35 6.08
N ILE A 31 -0.99 5.11 6.39
CA ILE A 31 0.37 4.59 6.28
C ILE A 31 0.57 3.40 7.20
N ASP A 32 0.09 3.49 8.43
CA ASP A 32 0.17 2.36 9.35
C ASP A 32 -0.54 1.13 8.79
N LEU A 33 -1.70 1.33 8.21
CA LEU A 33 -2.46 0.23 7.63
C LEU A 33 -1.78 -0.33 6.39
N VAL A 34 -1.12 0.51 5.60
CA VAL A 34 -0.36 0.04 4.44
C VAL A 34 0.83 -0.79 4.90
N GLU A 35 1.48 -0.39 6.00
CA GLU A 35 2.58 -1.17 6.54
C GLU A 35 2.09 -2.52 7.04
N GLU A 36 0.93 -2.56 7.68
CA GLU A 36 0.33 -3.82 8.07
C GLU A 36 -0.03 -4.67 6.86
N LEU A 37 -0.53 -4.04 5.81
CA LEU A 37 -0.85 -4.73 4.57
C LEU A 37 0.42 -5.37 3.98
N CYS A 38 1.50 -4.63 3.92
CA CYS A 38 2.77 -5.14 3.39
C CYS A 38 3.28 -6.32 4.21
N THR A 39 3.17 -6.23 5.53
CA THR A 39 3.56 -7.31 6.42
C THR A 39 2.69 -8.55 6.18
N SER A 40 1.39 -8.36 6.06
CA SER A 40 0.48 -9.47 5.83
C SER A 40 0.73 -10.14 4.48
N LEU A 41 0.99 -9.34 3.44
CA LEU A 41 1.30 -9.88 2.12
C LEU A 41 2.59 -10.68 2.15
N THR A 42 3.62 -10.16 2.81
CA THR A 42 4.89 -10.84 2.93
C THR A 42 4.74 -12.16 3.69
N ASN A 43 4.03 -12.12 4.81
CA ASN A 43 3.84 -13.32 5.63
C ASN A 43 3.02 -14.37 4.89
N THR A 44 2.00 -13.96 4.16
CA THR A 44 1.17 -14.88 3.40
C THR A 44 2.00 -15.56 2.31
N MET A 45 2.83 -14.79 1.62
CA MET A 45 3.67 -15.34 0.57
C MET A 45 4.72 -16.32 1.15
N HIS A 46 5.34 -15.96 2.28
CA HIS A 46 6.32 -16.82 2.92
C HIS A 46 5.67 -18.09 3.44
N SER A 47 4.43 -17.99 3.90
CA SER A 47 3.71 -19.14 4.39
C SER A 47 3.38 -20.13 3.27
N LYS A 48 3.13 -19.60 2.07
CA LYS A 48 2.79 -20.46 0.94
C LYS A 48 4.02 -21.01 0.24
N TRP A 49 5.10 -20.19 0.14
CA TRP A 49 6.27 -20.56 -0.63
C TRP A 49 7.53 -20.45 0.22
N GLU A 50 8.10 -21.58 0.59
CA GLU A 50 9.32 -21.60 1.40
C GLU A 50 10.47 -20.89 0.68
N HIS A 51 10.56 -21.04 -0.64
CA HIS A 51 11.66 -20.39 -1.37
C HIS A 51 11.56 -18.88 -1.34
N CYS A 52 10.36 -18.32 -1.19
CA CYS A 52 10.20 -16.89 -1.05
C CYS A 52 10.76 -16.42 0.29
N LYS A 53 10.53 -17.21 1.33
CA LYS A 53 11.07 -16.89 2.63
C LYS A 53 12.59 -16.94 2.61
N GLU A 54 13.15 -17.95 1.95
CA GLU A 54 14.60 -18.11 1.86
C GLU A 54 15.25 -16.97 1.08
N ARG A 55 14.61 -16.50 0.01
CA ARG A 55 15.13 -15.39 -0.76
C ARG A 55 14.96 -14.05 -0.04
N GLY A 56 14.11 -14.01 0.97
CA GLY A 56 13.82 -12.78 1.67
C GLY A 56 12.92 -11.84 0.86
N SER A 57 11.97 -12.42 0.09
CA SER A 57 11.02 -11.60 -0.63
C SER A 57 10.20 -10.78 0.35
N TYR A 58 9.75 -9.62 -0.07
CA TYR A 58 9.01 -8.74 0.83
C TYR A 58 8.15 -7.78 0.04
N HIS A 59 7.26 -7.09 0.74
CA HIS A 59 6.43 -6.06 0.15
C HIS A 59 6.77 -4.73 0.79
N THR A 60 6.78 -3.69 -0.01
CA THR A 60 7.07 -2.35 0.46
C THR A 60 6.12 -1.38 -0.25
N TYR A 61 6.28 -0.09 -0.01
CA TYR A 61 5.39 0.89 -0.60
C TYR A 61 6.14 2.17 -0.90
N SER A 62 5.58 2.97 -1.80
CA SER A 62 6.07 4.31 -2.04
C SER A 62 4.88 5.26 -2.07
N ILE A 63 5.06 6.44 -1.49
CA ILE A 63 3.98 7.39 -1.31
C ILE A 63 3.98 8.40 -2.44
N GLY A 64 2.84 8.53 -3.12
CA GLY A 64 2.66 9.52 -4.15
C GLY A 64 1.56 10.49 -3.76
N LYS A 65 1.23 11.40 -4.65
CA LYS A 65 0.21 12.41 -4.36
C LYS A 65 -1.20 11.84 -4.32
N LYS A 66 -1.51 10.95 -5.23
CA LYS A 66 -2.85 10.39 -5.32
C LYS A 66 -2.92 8.98 -4.79
N TYR A 67 -1.81 8.26 -4.83
CA TYR A 67 -1.82 6.86 -4.47
C TYR A 67 -0.58 6.47 -3.72
N ILE A 68 -0.72 5.48 -2.85
CA ILE A 68 0.43 4.78 -2.28
C ILE A 68 0.57 3.50 -3.11
N LYS A 69 1.73 3.32 -3.74
CA LYS A 69 2.00 2.14 -4.55
C LYS A 69 2.52 1.03 -3.64
N VAL A 70 1.92 -0.14 -3.71
CA VAL A 70 2.37 -1.30 -2.93
C VAL A 70 3.14 -2.21 -3.89
N ILE A 71 4.37 -2.52 -3.53
CA ILE A 71 5.33 -3.17 -4.42
C ILE A 71 5.78 -4.50 -3.81
N SER A 72 5.80 -5.53 -4.64
CA SER A 72 6.29 -6.86 -4.27
C SER A 72 7.71 -7.00 -4.76
N MET A 73 8.65 -7.28 -3.85
CA MET A 73 10.07 -7.43 -4.18
C MET A 73 10.46 -8.90 -4.09
N ASP A 74 11.15 -9.40 -5.12
CA ASP A 74 11.47 -10.82 -5.23
C ASP A 74 12.44 -11.32 -4.19
N SER A 75 13.37 -10.51 -3.74
CA SER A 75 14.33 -10.90 -2.74
C SER A 75 14.79 -9.67 -1.98
N LYS A 76 15.49 -9.90 -0.88
CA LYS A 76 15.96 -8.78 -0.07
C LYS A 76 16.96 -7.90 -0.81
N ASP A 77 17.61 -8.44 -1.85
CA ASP A 77 18.61 -7.69 -2.60
C ASP A 77 18.09 -7.22 -3.95
N SER A 78 16.82 -7.42 -4.27
CA SER A 78 16.28 -7.03 -5.55
C SER A 78 16.22 -5.53 -5.71
N GLU A 79 16.54 -5.06 -6.91
CA GLU A 79 16.38 -3.66 -7.24
C GLU A 79 15.08 -3.43 -8.00
N HIS A 80 14.42 -4.50 -8.40
CA HIS A 80 13.19 -4.42 -9.18
C HIS A 80 12.11 -5.25 -8.53
N GLY A 81 10.90 -4.82 -8.71
CA GLY A 81 9.77 -5.54 -8.17
C GLY A 81 8.59 -5.42 -9.10
N SER A 82 7.43 -5.86 -8.64
CA SER A 82 6.19 -5.71 -9.38
C SER A 82 5.19 -5.00 -8.49
N VAL A 83 4.22 -4.35 -9.12
CA VAL A 83 3.21 -3.62 -8.36
C VAL A 83 2.14 -4.59 -7.92
N TRP A 84 1.90 -4.66 -6.61
CA TRP A 84 0.78 -5.41 -6.09
C TRP A 84 -0.52 -4.66 -6.34
N GLY A 85 -0.53 -3.37 -6.06
CA GLY A 85 -1.71 -2.55 -6.23
C GLY A 85 -1.46 -1.16 -5.71
N PHE A 86 -2.53 -0.37 -5.61
CA PHE A 86 -2.45 1.02 -5.18
C PHE A 86 -3.50 1.28 -4.12
N ILE A 87 -3.17 2.16 -3.17
CA ILE A 87 -4.12 2.62 -2.16
C ILE A 87 -4.42 4.07 -2.45
N ASN A 88 -5.70 4.39 -2.59
CA ASN A 88 -6.09 5.75 -2.92
C ASN A 88 -5.94 6.68 -1.72
N VAL A 89 -5.26 7.79 -1.93
CA VAL A 89 -5.15 8.82 -0.90
C VAL A 89 -5.55 10.20 -1.42
N GLY A 90 -5.62 10.40 -2.74
CA GLY A 90 -5.90 11.72 -3.28
C GLY A 90 -6.77 11.78 -4.52
N ASN A 91 -7.20 10.64 -5.05
CA ASN A 91 -8.09 10.68 -6.21
C ASN A 91 -9.53 10.77 -5.70
N LYS A 92 -10.21 11.85 -6.04
CA LYS A 92 -11.56 12.12 -5.52
C LYS A 92 -12.62 11.21 -6.09
N LYS A 93 -12.32 10.47 -7.15
CA LYS A 93 -13.26 9.53 -7.73
C LYS A 93 -13.61 8.39 -6.79
N PHE A 94 -12.70 8.04 -5.88
CA PHE A 94 -12.89 6.91 -4.97
C PHE A 94 -12.73 7.35 -3.53
N PRO A 95 -13.35 6.60 -2.59
CA PRO A 95 -13.10 6.89 -1.17
C PRO A 95 -11.63 6.75 -0.81
N ILE A 96 -11.20 7.52 0.17
CA ILE A 96 -9.83 7.42 0.63
C ILE A 96 -9.61 6.03 1.22
N GLY A 97 -8.46 5.45 0.98
CA GLY A 97 -8.15 4.09 1.46
C GLY A 97 -8.57 3.00 0.48
N SER A 98 -9.21 3.35 -0.63
CA SER A 98 -9.64 2.35 -1.60
C SER A 98 -8.45 1.55 -2.12
N VAL A 99 -8.63 0.23 -2.22
CA VAL A 99 -7.62 -0.69 -2.74
C VAL A 99 -7.89 -0.84 -4.22
N LEU A 100 -6.94 -0.43 -5.06
CA LEU A 100 -7.09 -0.41 -6.50
C LEU A 100 -6.11 -1.39 -7.13
N LYS A 101 -6.59 -2.11 -8.15
CA LYS A 101 -5.75 -3.05 -8.85
C LYS A 101 -4.83 -2.28 -9.80
N ALA A 102 -3.62 -2.78 -10.01
CA ALA A 102 -2.68 -2.11 -10.90
C ALA A 102 -3.09 -2.30 -12.36
N ALA A 103 -3.09 -1.23 -13.13
CA ALA A 103 -3.21 -1.30 -14.57
C ALA A 103 -1.83 -1.35 -15.21
N GLY A 104 -0.82 -0.87 -14.48
CA GLY A 104 0.57 -0.87 -14.93
C GLY A 104 1.45 -0.44 -13.77
N TRP A 105 2.73 -0.24 -14.06
CA TRP A 105 3.69 0.12 -13.00
C TRP A 105 3.36 1.46 -12.35
N ASN A 106 2.85 2.41 -13.11
CA ASN A 106 2.66 3.76 -12.60
C ASN A 106 1.21 4.15 -12.37
N ALA A 107 0.27 3.28 -12.63
CA ALA A 107 -1.13 3.70 -12.56
C ALA A 107 -2.06 2.56 -12.17
N PRO A 108 -3.08 2.87 -11.37
CA PRO A 108 -4.09 1.88 -11.04
C PRO A 108 -5.16 1.79 -12.12
N ALA A 109 -5.91 0.71 -12.10
CA ALA A 109 -7.12 0.59 -12.89
C ALA A 109 -8.20 1.45 -12.21
N LEU A 110 -8.83 2.31 -12.98
CA LEU A 110 -9.78 3.28 -12.44
C LEU A 110 -11.21 2.84 -12.61
N ASN A 111 -11.46 1.54 -12.61
CA ASN A 111 -12.81 1.03 -12.75
C ASN A 111 -13.52 0.96 -11.40
N GLN A 112 -13.12 0.08 -10.52
CA GLN A 112 -13.83 -0.09 -9.26
C GLN A 112 -12.87 -0.56 -8.19
N PRO A 113 -12.92 0.00 -6.98
CA PRO A 113 -12.07 -0.46 -5.90
C PRO A 113 -12.34 -1.92 -5.57
N ARG A 114 -11.31 -2.61 -5.13
CA ARG A 114 -11.40 -4.01 -4.73
C ARG A 114 -11.55 -4.16 -3.22
N GLY A 115 -11.71 -3.06 -2.53
CA GLY A 115 -11.89 -3.02 -1.10
C GLY A 115 -11.41 -1.70 -0.57
N ASN A 116 -11.34 -1.57 0.76
CA ASN A 116 -10.86 -0.35 1.39
C ASN A 116 -10.06 -0.73 2.63
N ILE A 117 -8.82 -0.22 2.67
CA ILE A 117 -7.92 -0.59 3.76
C ILE A 117 -8.43 -0.08 5.11
N LEU A 118 -9.25 0.95 5.11
CA LEU A 118 -9.82 1.48 6.35
C LEU A 118 -10.96 0.61 6.89
N ASN A 119 -11.47 -0.30 6.06
CA ASN A 119 -12.58 -1.17 6.44
C ASN A 119 -12.15 -2.62 6.66
N GLY A 120 -10.88 -2.82 7.00
CA GLY A 120 -10.42 -4.16 7.34
C GLY A 120 -10.17 -5.06 6.15
N TYR A 121 -9.47 -4.55 5.16
CA TYR A 121 -9.10 -5.37 4.00
C TYR A 121 -8.27 -6.58 4.45
N ILE A 122 -8.67 -7.76 4.01
CA ILE A 122 -8.06 -9.02 4.45
C ILE A 122 -7.16 -9.59 3.36
N VAL A 123 -5.96 -10.00 3.76
CA VAL A 123 -5.02 -10.65 2.85
C VAL A 123 -5.07 -12.15 3.05
N ASP A 124 -5.19 -12.90 1.95
CA ASP A 124 -5.06 -14.35 2.00
C ASP A 124 -4.40 -14.80 0.70
N GLN A 125 -4.37 -16.11 0.44
CA GLN A 125 -3.67 -16.60 -0.75
C GLN A 125 -4.34 -16.20 -2.05
N SER A 126 -5.60 -15.79 -2.01
CA SER A 126 -6.31 -15.42 -3.23
C SER A 126 -5.95 -14.02 -3.72
N ASN A 127 -5.43 -13.14 -2.85
CA ASN A 127 -5.09 -11.79 -3.26
C ASN A 127 -3.64 -11.40 -2.94
N MET A 128 -2.77 -12.37 -2.69
CA MET A 128 -1.38 -12.02 -2.32
C MET A 128 -0.57 -11.57 -3.53
N TYR A 129 -1.03 -11.82 -4.76
CA TYR A 129 -0.35 -11.34 -5.95
C TYR A 129 -0.95 -10.07 -6.52
N GLY A 130 -2.04 -9.62 -5.96
CA GLY A 130 -2.72 -8.40 -6.38
C GLY A 130 -4.15 -8.43 -5.90
N PRO A 131 -4.80 -7.26 -5.85
CA PRO A 131 -6.21 -7.21 -5.48
C PRO A 131 -7.04 -8.04 -6.45
N HIS A 132 -8.17 -8.53 -5.99
CA HIS A 132 -9.01 -9.42 -6.78
C HIS A 132 -9.46 -8.74 -8.09
N TYR A 133 -9.69 -9.54 -9.11
CA TYR A 133 -10.33 -9.06 -10.32
C TYR A 133 -11.81 -8.82 -10.05
N LEU A 134 -12.39 -7.93 -10.82
CA LEU A 134 -13.84 -7.74 -10.76
C LEU A 134 -14.52 -8.94 -11.42
N ILE A 135 -15.68 -9.27 -10.92
CA ILE A 135 -16.44 -10.40 -11.45
C ILE A 135 -17.47 -9.92 -12.44
#